data_1b8d1e6386166e065b7e828fcd4dfbc7
#
_entry.id   1b8d1e6386166e065b7e828fcd4dfbc7
#
_cell.length_a   1.000
_cell.length_b   1.000
_cell.length_c   1.000
_cell.angle_alpha   90.00
_cell.angle_beta   90.00
_cell.angle_gamma   90.00
#
_symmetry.space_group_name_H-M   'P 1'
#
loop_
_entity.id
_entity.type
_entity.pdbx_description
1 polymer ?
#
loop_
_entity_poly.entity_id
_entity_poly.type
_entity_poly.pdbx_seq_one_letter_code
_entity_poly.pdbx_strand_id
1 'polypeptide(L)'
;MSEEQKIVAAKKVYDTLCATLDSMGWTYTKSNDDFSIKSVTRGDDLPIDFYIAADAERYTLMFISNLPFVVPEDKRMEIALAICMMNDSIINGVFDFNVKTCKLYFRMSTNFKGISVSDEVVKYLLFVSCSTDRKSVGRERVC
;
A
#
# COMPACT_ATOMS: atom_id res chain seq x y z
N MET A 1 1.73 5.66 26.58
CA MET A 1 2.25 4.34 26.18
C MET A 1 3.73 4.45 25.89
N SER A 2 4.53 3.53 26.38
CA SER A 2 5.99 3.60 26.22
C SER A 2 6.42 3.26 24.79
N GLU A 3 7.64 3.68 24.43
CA GLU A 3 8.24 3.34 23.15
C GLU A 3 8.34 1.82 22.95
N GLU A 4 8.69 1.10 24.01
CA GLU A 4 8.76 -0.37 23.97
C GLU A 4 7.41 -0.99 23.60
N GLN A 5 6.33 -0.49 24.17
CA GLN A 5 4.98 -0.98 23.89
C GLN A 5 4.57 -0.70 22.45
N LYS A 6 4.95 0.45 21.91
CA LYS A 6 4.72 0.79 20.49
C LYS A 6 5.44 -0.19 19.58
N ILE A 7 6.70 -0.46 19.87
CA ILE A 7 7.53 -1.38 19.08
C ILE A 7 6.98 -2.80 19.15
N VAL A 8 6.56 -3.26 20.32
CA VAL A 8 5.95 -4.58 20.48
C VAL A 8 4.67 -4.71 19.66
N ALA A 9 3.82 -3.69 19.69
CA ALA A 9 2.59 -3.67 18.90
C ALA A 9 2.89 -3.70 17.40
N ALA A 10 3.84 -2.88 16.94
CA ALA A 10 4.22 -2.84 15.53
C ALA A 10 4.82 -4.17 15.07
N LYS A 11 5.69 -4.78 15.89
CA LYS A 11 6.28 -6.08 15.58
C LYS A 11 5.23 -7.17 15.44
N LYS A 12 4.23 -7.17 16.31
CA LYS A 12 3.14 -8.16 16.25
C LYS A 12 2.36 -8.03 14.93
N VAL A 13 2.05 -6.82 14.51
CA VAL A 13 1.38 -6.55 13.24
C VAL A 13 2.27 -6.97 12.06
N TYR A 14 3.54 -6.65 12.13
CA TYR A 14 4.52 -7.03 11.11
C TYR A 14 4.64 -8.55 10.97
N ASP A 15 4.67 -9.27 12.10
CA ASP A 15 4.72 -10.74 12.07
C ASP A 15 3.45 -11.32 11.42
N THR A 16 2.29 -10.75 11.69
CA THR A 16 1.03 -11.15 11.04
C THR A 16 1.09 -10.88 9.53
N LEU A 17 1.60 -9.72 9.14
CA LEU A 17 1.79 -9.37 7.74
C LEU A 17 2.66 -10.41 7.02
N CYS A 18 3.84 -10.68 7.57
CA CYS A 18 4.78 -11.62 6.96
C CYS A 18 4.21 -13.03 6.89
N ALA A 19 3.57 -13.52 7.95
CA ALA A 19 2.94 -14.83 7.96
C ALA A 19 1.84 -14.94 6.91
N THR A 20 1.05 -13.87 6.73
CA THR A 20 -0.02 -13.84 5.72
C THR A 20 0.56 -13.88 4.31
N LEU A 21 1.58 -13.08 4.04
CA LEU A 21 2.25 -13.07 2.74
C LEU A 21 2.87 -14.44 2.42
N ASP A 22 3.51 -15.07 3.42
CA ASP A 22 4.08 -16.41 3.27
C ASP A 22 2.99 -17.43 2.92
N SER A 23 1.84 -17.37 3.60
CA SER A 23 0.74 -18.28 3.35
C SER A 23 0.12 -18.12 1.97
N MET A 24 0.23 -16.92 1.39
CA MET A 24 -0.25 -16.60 0.04
C MET A 24 0.78 -16.87 -1.04
N GLY A 25 1.98 -17.29 -0.67
CA GLY A 25 3.07 -17.57 -1.61
C GLY A 25 3.71 -16.31 -2.22
N TRP A 26 3.61 -15.18 -1.56
CA TRP A 26 4.23 -13.94 -2.03
C TRP A 26 5.74 -13.95 -1.82
N THR A 27 6.46 -13.42 -2.80
CA THR A 27 7.91 -13.18 -2.70
C THR A 27 8.12 -11.72 -2.31
N TYR A 28 8.90 -11.49 -1.27
CA TYR A 28 9.14 -10.14 -0.75
C TYR A 28 10.48 -10.07 -0.03
N THR A 29 10.98 -8.84 0.14
CA THR A 29 12.21 -8.55 0.87
C THR A 29 11.85 -7.86 2.19
N LYS A 30 12.40 -8.37 3.29
CA LYS A 30 12.16 -7.82 4.63
C LYS A 30 13.17 -6.77 5.01
N SER A 31 12.72 -5.78 5.80
CA SER A 31 13.57 -4.92 6.61
C SER A 31 13.06 -4.97 8.04
N ASN A 32 13.75 -5.68 8.92
CA ASN A 32 13.34 -5.84 10.31
C ASN A 32 13.62 -4.60 11.16
N ASP A 33 14.48 -3.71 10.69
CA ASP A 33 14.83 -2.49 11.43
C ASP A 33 13.66 -1.50 11.49
N ASP A 34 12.88 -1.42 10.43
CA ASP A 34 11.75 -0.51 10.34
C ASP A 34 10.41 -1.21 10.12
N PHE A 35 10.37 -2.54 10.32
CA PHE A 35 9.17 -3.36 10.15
C PHE A 35 8.49 -3.15 8.81
N SER A 36 9.26 -3.22 7.74
CA SER A 36 8.75 -3.04 6.38
C SER A 36 9.10 -4.20 5.47
N ILE A 37 8.33 -4.32 4.40
CA ILE A 37 8.61 -5.24 3.30
C ILE A 37 8.51 -4.51 1.97
N LYS A 38 9.21 -5.02 0.97
CA LYS A 38 9.07 -4.59 -0.42
C LYS A 38 8.78 -5.80 -1.27
N SER A 39 7.86 -5.64 -2.19
CA SER A 39 7.47 -6.71 -3.11
C SER A 39 7.13 -6.12 -4.48
N VAL A 40 7.29 -6.92 -5.51
CA VAL A 40 6.88 -6.55 -6.87
C VAL A 40 5.90 -7.60 -7.34
N THR A 41 4.71 -7.18 -7.74
CA THR A 41 3.77 -8.11 -8.36
C THR A 41 4.18 -8.31 -9.81
N ARG A 42 4.24 -9.56 -10.21
CA ARG A 42 4.51 -9.93 -11.59
C ARG A 42 3.34 -10.77 -12.07
N GLY A 43 2.77 -10.39 -13.16
CA GLY A 43 1.72 -11.11 -13.83
C GLY A 43 1.76 -10.74 -15.29
N ASP A 44 0.67 -10.97 -15.99
CA ASP A 44 0.53 -10.58 -17.39
C ASP A 44 0.41 -9.07 -17.58
N ASP A 45 0.20 -8.34 -16.47
CA ASP A 45 0.06 -6.89 -16.45
C ASP A 45 1.36 -6.19 -16.03
N LEU A 46 1.30 -4.87 -15.96
CA LEU A 46 2.43 -4.06 -15.53
C LEU A 46 2.86 -4.40 -14.11
N PRO A 47 4.17 -4.42 -13.82
CA PRO A 47 4.65 -4.67 -12.47
C PRO A 47 4.26 -3.50 -11.55
N ILE A 48 3.85 -3.83 -10.34
CA ILE A 48 3.52 -2.84 -9.32
C ILE A 48 4.43 -3.09 -8.12
N ASP A 49 5.14 -2.06 -7.71
CA ASP A 49 6.00 -2.12 -6.53
C ASP A 49 5.19 -1.81 -5.29
N PHE A 50 5.22 -2.73 -4.32
CA PHE A 50 4.57 -2.53 -3.04
C PHE A 50 5.59 -2.25 -1.95
N TYR A 51 5.27 -1.29 -1.11
CA TYR A 51 5.95 -1.04 0.14
C TYR A 51 4.92 -1.13 1.25
N ILE A 52 5.15 -2.00 2.22
CA ILE A 52 4.23 -2.22 3.33
C ILE A 52 5.01 -2.10 4.63
N ALA A 53 4.54 -1.28 5.56
CA ALA A 53 5.24 -1.01 6.80
C ALA A 53 4.28 -0.91 7.99
N ALA A 54 4.72 -1.44 9.12
CA ALA A 54 4.08 -1.23 10.41
C ALA A 54 4.79 -0.08 11.13
N ASP A 55 4.21 1.10 11.10
CA ASP A 55 4.76 2.30 11.71
C ASP A 55 4.40 2.34 13.18
N ALA A 56 5.40 2.13 14.05
CA ALA A 56 5.21 2.09 15.48
C ALA A 56 4.75 3.44 16.05
N GLU A 57 5.31 4.55 15.54
CA GLU A 57 4.99 5.88 16.04
C GLU A 57 3.53 6.26 15.81
N ARG A 58 3.01 5.90 14.65
CA ARG A 58 1.64 6.24 14.25
C ARG A 58 0.63 5.14 14.48
N TYR A 59 1.06 3.97 14.98
CA TYR A 59 0.22 2.78 15.12
C TYR A 59 -0.52 2.45 13.81
N THR A 60 0.20 2.52 12.69
CA THR A 60 -0.41 2.39 11.38
C THR A 60 0.29 1.33 10.55
N LEU A 61 -0.48 0.37 10.04
CA LEU A 61 -0.04 -0.53 8.99
C LEU A 61 -0.37 0.14 7.65
N MET A 62 0.66 0.44 6.87
CA MET A 62 0.52 1.24 5.64
C MET A 62 0.94 0.42 4.43
N PHE A 63 0.09 0.43 3.41
CA PHE A 63 0.33 -0.18 2.11
C PHE A 63 0.48 0.92 1.08
N ILE A 64 1.62 0.97 0.41
CA ILE A 64 1.90 1.93 -0.66
C ILE A 64 2.20 1.15 -1.94
N SER A 65 1.42 1.41 -2.98
CA SER A 65 1.64 0.84 -4.30
C SER A 65 2.19 1.93 -5.21
N ASN A 66 3.36 1.68 -5.79
CA ASN A 66 3.97 2.60 -6.74
C ASN A 66 3.52 2.22 -8.15
N LEU A 67 2.83 3.13 -8.82
CA LEU A 67 2.41 2.89 -10.20
C LEU A 67 3.61 2.96 -11.14
N PRO A 68 3.67 2.11 -12.17
CA PRO A 68 4.89 1.91 -12.96
C PRO A 68 5.10 2.95 -14.06
N PHE A 69 4.65 4.17 -13.87
CA PHE A 69 4.82 5.23 -14.85
C PHE A 69 4.98 6.59 -14.19
N VAL A 70 5.54 7.53 -14.96
CA VAL A 70 5.71 8.92 -14.54
C VAL A 70 4.85 9.77 -15.48
N VAL A 71 4.07 10.67 -14.89
CA VAL A 71 3.20 11.57 -15.65
C VAL A 71 4.05 12.63 -16.34
N PRO A 72 3.81 12.94 -17.65
CA PRO A 72 4.49 14.05 -18.30
C PRO A 72 4.22 15.38 -17.57
N GLU A 73 5.25 16.23 -17.48
CA GLU A 73 5.14 17.49 -16.73
C GLU A 73 4.03 18.41 -17.21
N ASP A 74 3.79 18.44 -18.53
CA ASP A 74 2.74 19.26 -19.13
C ASP A 74 1.32 18.75 -18.83
N LYS A 75 1.20 17.54 -18.26
CA LYS A 75 -0.06 16.92 -17.87
C LYS A 75 -0.32 16.97 -16.36
N ARG A 76 0.56 17.59 -15.58
CA ARG A 76 0.46 17.60 -14.11
C ARG A 76 -0.90 18.08 -13.59
N MET A 77 -1.36 19.20 -14.10
CA MET A 77 -2.61 19.80 -13.61
C MET A 77 -3.82 18.95 -13.96
N GLU A 78 -3.84 18.40 -15.16
CA GLU A 78 -4.93 17.52 -15.62
C GLU A 78 -4.99 16.25 -14.76
N ILE A 79 -3.84 15.67 -14.48
CA ILE A 79 -3.76 14.47 -13.64
C ILE A 79 -4.13 14.76 -12.20
N ALA A 80 -3.68 15.88 -11.64
CA ALA A 80 -4.05 16.28 -10.28
C ALA A 80 -5.56 16.40 -10.14
N LEU A 81 -6.23 17.00 -11.11
CA LEU A 81 -7.68 17.11 -11.12
C LEU A 81 -8.36 15.74 -11.26
N ALA A 82 -7.85 14.90 -12.16
CA ALA A 82 -8.38 13.55 -12.36
C ALA A 82 -8.29 12.72 -11.08
N ILE A 83 -7.16 12.81 -10.37
CA ILE A 83 -6.97 12.10 -9.10
C ILE A 83 -7.92 12.59 -8.03
N CYS A 84 -8.13 13.89 -7.95
CA CYS A 84 -9.11 14.47 -7.04
C CYS A 84 -10.50 13.88 -7.30
N MET A 85 -10.88 13.76 -8.56
CA MET A 85 -12.17 13.17 -8.96
C MET A 85 -12.24 11.67 -8.65
N MET A 86 -11.15 10.95 -8.90
CA MET A 86 -11.06 9.52 -8.59
C MET A 86 -11.21 9.27 -7.09
N ASN A 87 -10.51 10.04 -6.27
CA ASN A 87 -10.56 9.90 -4.82
C ASN A 87 -11.96 10.15 -4.26
N ASP A 88 -12.74 10.98 -4.91
CA ASP A 88 -14.13 11.25 -4.50
C ASP A 88 -15.00 9.98 -4.54
N SER A 89 -14.68 9.05 -5.44
CA SER A 89 -15.44 7.81 -5.61
C SER A 89 -14.86 6.60 -4.88
N ILE A 90 -13.67 6.74 -4.27
CA ILE A 90 -12.99 5.63 -3.59
C ILE A 90 -13.33 5.66 -2.10
N ILE A 91 -13.82 4.54 -1.60
CA ILE A 91 -14.15 4.42 -0.17
C ILE A 91 -12.92 4.11 0.66
N ASN A 92 -12.07 3.19 0.20
CA ASN A 92 -10.88 2.74 0.92
C ASN A 92 -9.62 3.08 0.14
N GLY A 93 -8.69 3.75 0.80
CA GLY A 93 -7.45 4.17 0.19
C GLY A 93 -7.57 5.50 -0.54
N VAL A 94 -6.44 6.01 -0.98
CA VAL A 94 -6.35 7.25 -1.76
C VAL A 94 -5.26 7.13 -2.80
N PHE A 95 -5.43 7.80 -3.92
CA PHE A 95 -4.35 8.06 -4.85
C PHE A 95 -3.62 9.33 -4.41
N ASP A 96 -2.30 9.25 -4.38
CA ASP A 96 -1.43 10.41 -4.13
C ASP A 96 -0.67 10.73 -5.39
N PHE A 97 -0.56 12.00 -5.71
CA PHE A 97 0.23 12.48 -6.82
C PHE A 97 1.29 13.45 -6.32
N ASN A 98 2.55 13.13 -6.56
CA ASN A 98 3.65 14.04 -6.22
C ASN A 98 3.88 14.97 -7.41
N VAL A 99 3.48 16.24 -7.26
CA VAL A 99 3.56 17.22 -8.35
C VAL A 99 5.00 17.57 -8.72
N LYS A 100 5.96 17.30 -7.86
CA LYS A 100 7.38 17.56 -8.13
C LYS A 100 8.02 16.44 -8.94
N THR A 101 7.74 15.19 -8.60
CA THR A 101 8.31 14.02 -9.26
C THR A 101 7.42 13.45 -10.35
N CYS A 102 6.18 13.89 -10.44
CA CYS A 102 5.15 13.40 -11.35
C CYS A 102 4.85 11.92 -11.18
N LYS A 103 5.05 11.38 -9.98
CA LYS A 103 4.79 9.98 -9.66
C LYS A 103 3.44 9.82 -8.97
N LEU A 104 2.81 8.71 -9.28
CA LEU A 104 1.53 8.30 -8.72
C LEU A 104 1.69 7.13 -7.77
N TYR A 105 0.97 7.18 -6.66
CA TYR A 105 0.92 6.12 -5.66
C TYR A 105 -0.53 5.82 -5.31
N PHE A 106 -0.79 4.59 -4.92
CA PHE A 106 -2.03 4.26 -4.23
C PHE A 106 -1.67 3.90 -2.79
N ARG A 107 -2.36 4.46 -1.82
CA ARG A 107 -2.06 4.28 -0.41
C ARG A 107 -3.30 3.80 0.36
N MET A 108 -3.11 2.76 1.15
CA MET A 108 -4.10 2.28 2.12
C MET A 108 -3.44 2.15 3.47
N SER A 109 -4.24 2.27 4.53
CA SER A 109 -3.73 2.10 5.87
C SER A 109 -4.82 1.61 6.81
N THR A 110 -4.38 0.97 7.90
CA THR A 110 -5.25 0.64 9.02
C THR A 110 -4.52 0.95 10.32
N ASN A 111 -5.25 1.45 11.29
CA ASN A 111 -4.70 1.72 12.60
C ASN A 111 -4.73 0.44 13.44
N PHE A 112 -3.71 0.23 14.27
CA PHE A 112 -3.66 -0.93 15.16
C PHE A 112 -3.55 -0.57 16.64
N LYS A 113 -3.78 0.68 17.01
CA LYS A 113 -3.74 1.09 18.41
C LYS A 113 -4.90 0.47 19.17
N GLY A 114 -4.58 -0.38 20.15
CA GLY A 114 -5.59 -1.03 20.98
C GLY A 114 -6.43 -2.08 20.27
N ILE A 115 -6.07 -2.48 19.04
CA ILE A 115 -6.77 -3.52 18.29
C ILE A 115 -5.75 -4.49 17.70
N SER A 116 -6.25 -5.67 17.30
CA SER A 116 -5.44 -6.65 16.60
C SER A 116 -5.71 -6.57 15.10
N VAL A 117 -4.66 -6.72 14.31
CA VAL A 117 -4.78 -6.84 12.85
C VAL A 117 -4.73 -8.32 12.51
N SER A 118 -5.80 -8.83 11.92
CA SER A 118 -5.89 -10.23 11.52
C SER A 118 -5.33 -10.45 10.12
N ASP A 119 -5.08 -11.71 9.77
CA ASP A 119 -4.70 -12.07 8.41
C ASP A 119 -5.78 -11.69 7.39
N GLU A 120 -7.04 -11.73 7.77
CA GLU A 120 -8.14 -11.33 6.89
C GLU A 120 -8.08 -9.84 6.54
N VAL A 121 -7.68 -8.98 7.49
CA VAL A 121 -7.49 -7.56 7.22
C VAL A 121 -6.33 -7.36 6.24
N VAL A 122 -5.21 -8.06 6.43
CA VAL A 122 -4.06 -7.99 5.53
C VAL A 122 -4.46 -8.43 4.12
N LYS A 123 -5.17 -9.53 3.98
CA LYS A 123 -5.65 -10.03 2.69
C LYS A 123 -6.55 -9.03 2.00
N TYR A 124 -7.45 -8.41 2.75
CA TYR A 124 -8.36 -7.38 2.23
C TYR A 124 -7.58 -6.19 1.67
N LEU A 125 -6.61 -5.68 2.44
CA LEU A 125 -5.81 -4.53 2.01
C LEU A 125 -5.00 -4.84 0.74
N LEU A 126 -4.42 -6.04 0.66
CA LEU A 126 -3.71 -6.49 -0.53
C LEU A 126 -4.65 -6.57 -1.74
N PHE A 127 -5.82 -7.19 -1.56
CA PHE A 127 -6.79 -7.35 -2.64
C PHE A 127 -7.25 -5.99 -3.18
N VAL A 128 -7.62 -5.08 -2.31
CA VAL A 128 -8.10 -3.75 -2.71
C VAL A 128 -6.99 -2.97 -3.41
N SER A 129 -5.76 -3.03 -2.89
CA SER A 129 -4.60 -2.37 -3.51
C SER A 129 -4.37 -2.87 -4.94
N CYS A 130 -4.33 -4.19 -5.11
CA CYS A 130 -4.16 -4.79 -6.45
C CYS A 130 -5.28 -4.41 -7.41
N SER A 131 -6.52 -4.55 -6.98
CA SER A 131 -7.69 -4.26 -7.82
C SER A 131 -7.75 -2.80 -8.24
N THR A 132 -7.50 -1.89 -7.32
CA THR A 132 -7.57 -0.46 -7.57
C THR A 132 -6.45 0.00 -8.49
N ASP A 133 -5.23 -0.48 -8.24
CA ASP A 133 -4.07 -0.14 -9.07
C ASP A 133 -4.30 -0.56 -10.53
N ARG A 134 -4.78 -1.76 -10.74
CA ARG A 134 -5.00 -2.29 -12.09
C ARG A 134 -6.07 -1.52 -12.83
N LYS A 135 -7.12 -1.10 -12.14
CA LYS A 135 -8.15 -0.24 -12.73
C LYS A 135 -7.61 1.12 -13.10
N SER A 136 -6.72 1.69 -12.29
CA SER A 136 -6.18 3.03 -12.51
C SER A 136 -5.32 3.13 -13.75
N VAL A 137 -4.68 2.04 -14.19
CA VAL A 137 -3.86 2.02 -15.42
C VAL A 137 -4.69 1.72 -16.68
N GLY A 138 -6.01 1.82 -16.60
CA GLY A 138 -6.90 1.63 -17.73
C GLY A 138 -7.12 0.17 -18.09
N ARG A 139 -6.89 -0.73 -17.18
CA ARG A 139 -7.14 -2.15 -17.37
C ARG A 139 -8.55 -2.48 -16.91
N GLU A 140 -9.32 -3.12 -17.76
CA GLU A 140 -10.65 -3.61 -17.41
C GLU A 140 -10.58 -4.90 -16.57
N ARG A 141 -9.42 -5.49 -16.47
CA ARG A 141 -9.21 -6.72 -15.72
C ARG A 141 -8.98 -6.43 -14.25
N VAL A 142 -9.53 -7.30 -13.45
CA VAL A 142 -9.34 -7.27 -12.00
C VAL A 142 -8.26 -8.29 -11.62
N CYS A 143 -7.57 -8.04 -10.54
CA CYS A 143 -6.58 -8.97 -10.00
C CYS A 143 -7.16 -10.37 -9.78
#